data_71f65454dd11993cc650afd1adca5739
#
_entry.id   71f65454dd11993cc650afd1adca5739
#
_cell.length_a   1.000
_cell.length_b   1.000
_cell.length_c   1.000
_cell.angle_alpha   90.00
_cell.angle_beta   90.00
_cell.angle_gamma   90.00
#
_symmetry.space_group_name_H-M   'P 1'
#
loop_
_entity.id
_entity.type
_entity.pdbx_description
1 polymer ?
#
loop_
_entity_poly.entity_id
_entity_poly.type
_entity_poly.pdbx_seq_one_letter_code
_entity_poly.pdbx_strand_id
1 'polypeptide(L)'
;MQQRLVALYLLLWLTLSGSISLFISPCCDAFFFMWLLTALSPFLLRPLDWLTRQLLRKPCILSRRKRITVHLSPCQPTVGLTPERVSWFWSGVFESTEVALAGGKTVVVASHLLTPARAARLRTYLKVRGWSYRSRLTSVPFRDSARALMQLEILFRQWRWRCPSRARWPVMLLKKTSEPEK
;
A
#
# COMPACT_ATOMS: atom_id res chain seq x y z
N MET A 1 -8.11 -24.17 8.57
CA MET A 1 -7.01 -23.55 9.36
C MET A 1 -7.06 -22.02 9.33
N GLN A 2 -7.18 -21.37 8.18
CA GLN A 2 -7.18 -19.91 8.02
C GLN A 2 -8.34 -19.20 8.75
N GLN A 3 -9.56 -19.76 8.71
CA GLN A 3 -10.73 -19.21 9.40
C GLN A 3 -10.56 -19.20 10.93
N ARG A 4 -9.93 -20.23 11.50
CA ARG A 4 -9.66 -20.30 12.96
C ARG A 4 -8.66 -19.24 13.39
N LEU A 5 -7.63 -18.96 12.58
CA LEU A 5 -6.68 -17.89 12.85
C LEU A 5 -7.33 -16.52 12.78
N VAL A 6 -8.18 -16.27 11.78
CA VAL A 6 -8.93 -15.01 11.68
C VAL A 6 -9.86 -14.83 12.88
N ALA A 7 -10.59 -15.88 13.27
CA ALA A 7 -11.45 -15.86 14.46
C ALA A 7 -10.63 -15.56 15.75
N LEU A 8 -9.48 -16.21 15.91
CA LEU A 8 -8.60 -15.95 17.05
C LEU A 8 -8.14 -14.50 17.12
N TYR A 9 -7.72 -13.91 15.98
CA TYR A 9 -7.30 -12.52 15.94
C TYR A 9 -8.45 -11.53 16.19
N LEU A 10 -9.64 -11.81 15.68
CA LEU A 10 -10.82 -11.00 15.98
C LEU A 10 -11.18 -11.07 17.47
N LEU A 11 -11.08 -12.25 18.08
CA LEU A 11 -11.33 -12.44 19.49
C LEU A 11 -10.28 -11.70 20.34
N LEU A 12 -9.02 -11.80 19.96
CA LEU A 12 -7.91 -11.06 20.59
C LEU A 12 -8.10 -9.55 20.43
N TRP A 13 -8.59 -9.08 19.27
CA TRP A 13 -8.92 -7.68 19.06
C TRP A 13 -10.06 -7.21 19.97
N LEU A 14 -11.12 -8.00 20.10
CA LEU A 14 -12.24 -7.69 20.98
C LEU A 14 -11.81 -7.60 22.45
N THR A 15 -10.99 -8.53 22.92
CA THR A 15 -10.48 -8.51 24.32
C THR A 15 -9.54 -7.33 24.54
N LEU A 16 -8.62 -7.07 23.61
CA LEU A 16 -7.69 -5.94 23.71
C LEU A 16 -8.42 -4.59 23.66
N SER A 17 -9.38 -4.45 22.76
CA SER A 17 -10.19 -3.22 22.67
C SER A 17 -11.01 -2.98 23.94
N GLY A 18 -11.53 -4.04 24.55
CA GLY A 18 -12.23 -3.96 25.83
C GLY A 18 -11.29 -3.50 26.96
N SER A 19 -10.10 -4.09 27.06
CA SER A 19 -9.10 -3.72 28.05
C SER A 19 -8.65 -2.26 27.90
N ILE A 20 -8.38 -1.81 26.68
CA ILE A 20 -7.99 -0.41 26.40
C ILE A 20 -9.13 0.55 26.76
N SER A 21 -10.37 0.20 26.41
CA SER A 21 -11.53 1.06 26.71
C SER A 21 -11.80 1.19 28.20
N LEU A 22 -11.62 0.11 28.97
CA LEU A 22 -11.67 0.14 30.44
C LEU A 22 -10.61 1.06 31.05
N PHE A 23 -9.42 1.06 30.48
CA PHE A 23 -8.32 1.89 30.98
C PHE A 23 -8.52 3.38 30.70
N ILE A 24 -9.09 3.72 29.52
CA ILE A 24 -9.29 5.11 29.11
C ILE A 24 -10.55 5.73 29.73
N SER A 25 -11.63 4.97 29.89
CA SER A 25 -12.92 5.50 30.34
C SER A 25 -13.57 4.56 31.36
N PRO A 26 -13.34 4.79 32.66
CA PRO A 26 -13.93 3.98 33.74
C PRO A 26 -15.43 4.20 33.93
N CYS A 27 -16.02 5.25 33.31
CA CYS A 27 -17.47 5.47 33.34
C CYS A 27 -18.22 4.48 32.42
N CYS A 28 -19.21 3.77 32.98
CA CYS A 28 -19.91 2.68 32.28
C CYS A 28 -20.49 3.04 30.90
N ASP A 29 -21.13 4.20 30.79
CA ASP A 29 -21.78 4.60 29.51
C ASP A 29 -20.77 4.98 28.44
N ALA A 30 -19.74 5.74 28.76
CA ALA A 30 -18.68 6.11 27.88
C ALA A 30 -17.83 4.89 27.50
N PHE A 31 -17.59 3.95 28.43
CA PHE A 31 -16.90 2.71 28.19
C PHE A 31 -17.57 1.86 27.10
N PHE A 32 -18.89 1.63 27.22
CA PHE A 32 -19.62 0.80 26.26
C PHE A 32 -19.56 1.39 24.84
N PHE A 33 -19.75 2.70 24.73
CA PHE A 33 -19.70 3.40 23.45
C PHE A 33 -18.30 3.34 22.81
N MET A 34 -17.25 3.64 23.59
CA MET A 34 -15.86 3.58 23.11
C MET A 34 -15.45 2.16 22.73
N TRP A 35 -15.84 1.17 23.54
CA TRP A 35 -15.57 -0.22 23.23
C TRP A 35 -16.27 -0.66 21.95
N LEU A 36 -17.56 -0.33 21.79
CA LEU A 36 -18.33 -0.67 20.61
C LEU A 36 -17.69 -0.05 19.34
N LEU A 37 -17.30 1.20 19.40
CA LEU A 37 -16.69 1.94 18.31
C LEU A 37 -15.33 1.33 17.91
N THR A 38 -14.52 0.96 18.91
CA THR A 38 -13.22 0.32 18.70
C THR A 38 -13.39 -1.11 18.19
N ALA A 39 -14.33 -1.87 18.73
CA ALA A 39 -14.62 -3.23 18.31
C ALA A 39 -15.16 -3.30 16.88
N LEU A 40 -15.99 -2.32 16.49
CA LEU A 40 -16.56 -2.23 15.13
C LEU A 40 -15.57 -1.67 14.08
N SER A 41 -14.48 -1.03 14.51
CA SER A 41 -13.53 -0.38 13.59
C SER A 41 -13.03 -1.29 12.46
N PRO A 42 -12.68 -2.58 12.67
CA PRO A 42 -12.27 -3.47 11.57
C PRO A 42 -13.38 -3.73 10.55
N PHE A 43 -14.63 -3.74 11.00
CA PHE A 43 -15.78 -3.95 10.14
C PHE A 43 -16.12 -2.71 9.30
N LEU A 44 -15.87 -1.51 9.84
CA LEU A 44 -16.05 -0.23 9.16
C LEU A 44 -14.98 0.02 8.09
N LEU A 45 -13.80 -0.55 8.22
CA LEU A 45 -12.72 -0.38 7.23
C LEU A 45 -13.12 -0.87 5.82
N ARG A 46 -13.92 -1.92 5.71
CA ARG A 46 -14.37 -2.45 4.41
C ARG A 46 -15.29 -1.51 3.63
N PRO A 47 -16.40 -1.04 4.19
CA PRO A 47 -17.26 -0.08 3.49
C PRO A 47 -16.53 1.23 3.21
N LEU A 48 -15.65 1.67 4.12
CA LEU A 48 -14.82 2.84 3.90
C LEU A 48 -13.85 2.65 2.73
N ASP A 49 -13.21 1.48 2.61
CA ASP A 49 -12.36 1.13 1.47
C ASP A 49 -13.14 1.07 0.16
N TRP A 50 -14.36 0.56 0.19
CA TRP A 50 -15.23 0.55 -0.98
C TRP A 50 -15.60 1.98 -1.41
N LEU A 51 -15.99 2.83 -0.47
CA LEU A 51 -16.32 4.23 -0.73
C LEU A 51 -15.09 5.01 -1.27
N THR A 52 -13.94 4.84 -0.64
CA THR A 52 -12.70 5.50 -1.09
C THR A 52 -12.25 5.04 -2.47
N ARG A 53 -12.50 3.78 -2.86
CA ARG A 53 -12.24 3.30 -4.23
C ARG A 53 -13.14 3.96 -5.26
N GLN A 54 -14.37 4.24 -4.92
CA GLN A 54 -15.30 4.95 -5.81
C GLN A 54 -14.92 6.43 -5.97
N LEU A 55 -14.49 7.06 -4.88
CA LEU A 55 -14.07 8.46 -4.88
C LEU A 55 -12.68 8.66 -5.50
N LEU A 56 -11.73 7.78 -5.17
CA LEU A 56 -10.36 7.83 -5.67
C LEU A 56 -10.22 6.98 -6.94
N ARG A 57 -10.41 7.62 -8.09
CA ARG A 57 -10.27 6.97 -9.40
C ARG A 57 -8.86 6.48 -9.72
N LYS A 58 -7.83 6.94 -8.99
CA LYS A 58 -6.42 6.57 -9.26
C LYS A 58 -5.95 5.42 -8.37
N PRO A 59 -5.35 4.36 -8.94
CA PRO A 59 -4.86 3.21 -8.18
C PRO A 59 -3.62 3.51 -7.33
N CYS A 60 -2.92 4.60 -7.63
CA CYS A 60 -1.66 4.96 -7.01
C CYS A 60 -1.72 6.29 -6.27
N ILE A 61 -0.97 6.37 -5.18
CA ILE A 61 -0.78 7.58 -4.39
C ILE A 61 0.65 8.06 -4.57
N LEU A 62 0.80 9.37 -4.81
CA LEU A 62 2.10 10.05 -4.86
C LEU A 62 2.39 10.67 -3.50
N SER A 63 3.36 10.12 -2.79
CA SER A 63 3.88 10.75 -1.57
C SER A 63 5.01 11.73 -1.93
N ARG A 64 4.79 13.02 -1.66
CA ARG A 64 5.72 14.11 -1.99
C ARG A 64 6.50 14.55 -0.75
N ARG A 65 7.65 13.96 -0.54
CA ARG A 65 8.65 14.43 0.43
C ARG A 65 9.92 14.87 -0.31
N LYS A 66 11.11 14.55 0.21
CA LYS A 66 12.40 14.74 -0.48
C LYS A 66 12.47 13.96 -1.81
N ARG A 67 11.73 12.86 -1.91
CA ARG A 67 11.58 12.02 -3.12
C ARG A 67 10.10 11.82 -3.37
N ILE A 68 9.71 11.64 -4.63
CA ILE A 68 8.33 11.29 -4.96
C ILE A 68 8.25 9.77 -4.95
N THR A 69 7.44 9.22 -4.07
CA THR A 69 7.24 7.78 -3.99
C THR A 69 5.88 7.42 -4.57
N VAL A 70 5.88 6.47 -5.50
CA VAL A 70 4.67 5.92 -6.11
C VAL A 70 4.30 4.64 -5.36
N HIS A 71 3.17 4.65 -4.71
CA HIS A 71 2.64 3.52 -3.95
C HIS A 71 1.30 3.07 -4.50
N LEU A 72 1.01 1.78 -4.32
CA LEU A 72 -0.37 1.30 -4.40
C LEU A 72 -1.19 1.99 -3.29
N SER A 73 -2.40 2.44 -3.65
CA SER A 73 -3.31 2.96 -2.63
C SER A 73 -3.59 1.88 -1.57
N PRO A 74 -3.53 2.20 -0.27
CA PRO A 74 -3.82 1.24 0.79
C PRO A 74 -5.23 0.65 0.70
N CYS A 75 -6.15 1.37 0.06
CA CYS A 75 -7.52 0.90 -0.19
C CYS A 75 -7.61 -0.15 -1.30
N GLN A 76 -6.54 -0.37 -2.08
CA GLN A 76 -6.54 -1.38 -3.14
C GLN A 76 -6.23 -2.77 -2.60
N PRO A 77 -6.92 -3.83 -3.06
CA PRO A 77 -6.63 -5.18 -2.64
C PRO A 77 -5.22 -5.59 -3.07
N THR A 78 -4.47 -6.17 -2.15
CA THR A 78 -3.11 -6.69 -2.40
C THR A 78 -3.11 -8.19 -2.71
N VAL A 79 -4.26 -8.84 -2.56
CA VAL A 79 -4.45 -10.29 -2.69
C VAL A 79 -5.65 -10.60 -3.57
N GLY A 80 -5.55 -11.66 -4.38
CA GLY A 80 -6.62 -12.07 -5.30
C GLY A 80 -6.82 -11.10 -6.46
N LEU A 81 -5.71 -10.53 -6.94
CA LEU A 81 -5.71 -9.62 -8.09
C LEU A 81 -6.01 -10.39 -9.37
N THR A 82 -7.02 -9.96 -10.10
CA THR A 82 -7.26 -10.42 -11.47
C THR A 82 -6.24 -9.80 -12.43
N PRO A 83 -5.98 -10.41 -13.61
CA PRO A 83 -5.08 -9.85 -14.61
C PRO A 83 -5.46 -8.42 -15.02
N GLU A 84 -6.76 -8.12 -15.17
CA GLU A 84 -7.26 -6.80 -15.52
C GLU A 84 -6.91 -5.76 -14.43
N ARG A 85 -7.08 -6.12 -13.15
CA ARG A 85 -6.71 -5.23 -12.03
C ARG A 85 -5.21 -4.98 -11.96
N VAL A 86 -4.42 -6.00 -12.25
CA VAL A 86 -2.96 -5.86 -12.32
C VAL A 86 -2.58 -4.94 -13.48
N SER A 87 -3.20 -5.08 -14.65
CA SER A 87 -2.99 -4.21 -15.81
C SER A 87 -3.38 -2.76 -15.49
N TRP A 88 -4.56 -2.57 -14.95
CA TRP A 88 -5.04 -1.24 -14.53
C TRP A 88 -4.13 -0.58 -13.49
N PHE A 89 -3.64 -1.33 -12.51
CA PHE A 89 -2.66 -0.84 -11.55
C PHE A 89 -1.37 -0.38 -12.23
N TRP A 90 -0.86 -1.17 -13.18
CA TRP A 90 0.39 -0.81 -13.87
C TRP A 90 0.22 0.38 -14.78
N SER A 91 -0.91 0.57 -15.44
CA SER A 91 -1.22 1.80 -16.18
C SER A 91 -1.16 3.02 -15.27
N GLY A 92 -1.77 2.93 -14.08
CA GLY A 92 -1.69 3.99 -13.09
C GLY A 92 -0.27 4.24 -12.55
N VAL A 93 0.57 3.21 -12.41
CA VAL A 93 1.99 3.36 -12.04
C VAL A 93 2.74 4.11 -13.15
N PHE A 94 2.51 3.79 -14.41
CA PHE A 94 3.17 4.44 -15.54
C PHE A 94 2.82 5.91 -15.60
N GLU A 95 1.55 6.25 -15.60
CA GLU A 95 1.06 7.64 -15.59
C GLU A 95 1.56 8.42 -14.37
N SER A 96 1.45 7.83 -13.18
CA SER A 96 1.91 8.47 -11.94
C SER A 96 3.41 8.70 -11.93
N THR A 97 4.18 7.78 -12.53
CA THR A 97 5.65 7.93 -12.66
C THR A 97 6.00 9.05 -13.62
N GLU A 98 5.28 9.17 -14.73
CA GLU A 98 5.46 10.24 -15.71
C GLU A 98 5.19 11.60 -15.08
N VAL A 99 4.06 11.77 -14.42
CA VAL A 99 3.70 13.00 -13.68
C VAL A 99 4.75 13.33 -12.62
N ALA A 100 5.28 12.32 -11.93
CA ALA A 100 6.30 12.49 -10.92
C ALA A 100 7.64 12.94 -11.50
N LEU A 101 8.04 12.39 -12.66
CA LEU A 101 9.27 12.77 -13.39
C LEU A 101 9.19 14.20 -13.92
N ALA A 102 8.00 14.65 -14.36
CA ALA A 102 7.78 16.05 -14.77
C ALA A 102 8.12 17.03 -13.64
N GLY A 103 7.94 16.65 -12.39
CA GLY A 103 8.30 17.45 -11.22
C GLY A 103 9.80 17.58 -10.93
N GLY A 104 10.68 16.99 -11.74
CA GLY A 104 12.14 17.10 -11.65
C GLY A 104 12.80 16.39 -10.45
N LYS A 105 12.02 15.76 -9.57
CA LYS A 105 12.52 15.06 -8.37
C LYS A 105 12.84 13.60 -8.66
N THR A 106 13.67 13.01 -7.80
CA THR A 106 13.90 11.56 -7.85
C THR A 106 12.60 10.80 -7.53
N VAL A 107 12.21 9.92 -8.44
CA VAL A 107 11.01 9.07 -8.31
C VAL A 107 11.40 7.69 -7.80
N VAL A 108 10.65 7.22 -6.83
CA VAL A 108 10.82 5.89 -6.22
C VAL A 108 9.55 5.09 -6.49
N VAL A 109 9.67 4.03 -7.26
CA VAL A 109 8.56 3.07 -7.48
C VAL A 109 8.83 1.85 -6.62
N ALA A 110 7.99 1.63 -5.62
CA ALA A 110 8.10 0.51 -4.69
C ALA A 110 6.83 -0.34 -4.74
N SER A 111 6.97 -1.60 -5.13
CA SER A 111 5.84 -2.53 -5.17
C SER A 111 6.33 -3.98 -5.09
N HIS A 112 5.63 -4.81 -4.31
CA HIS A 112 5.87 -6.25 -4.29
C HIS A 112 5.60 -6.92 -5.65
N LEU A 113 4.85 -6.26 -6.53
CA LEU A 113 4.57 -6.71 -7.90
C LEU A 113 5.66 -6.27 -8.89
N LEU A 114 6.65 -5.51 -8.46
CA LEU A 114 7.73 -5.03 -9.32
C LEU A 114 8.71 -6.16 -9.64
N THR A 115 8.51 -6.79 -10.79
CA THR A 115 9.43 -7.80 -11.33
C THR A 115 10.43 -7.13 -12.29
N PRO A 116 11.57 -7.76 -12.60
CA PRO A 116 12.50 -7.24 -13.61
C PRO A 116 11.83 -6.97 -14.96
N ALA A 117 10.93 -7.87 -15.41
CA ALA A 117 10.16 -7.69 -16.65
C ALA A 117 9.25 -6.45 -16.60
N ARG A 118 8.59 -6.20 -15.49
CA ARG A 118 7.75 -5.01 -15.31
C ARG A 118 8.57 -3.74 -15.21
N ALA A 119 9.72 -3.79 -14.55
CA ALA A 119 10.66 -2.68 -14.55
C ALA A 119 11.19 -2.37 -15.97
N ALA A 120 11.44 -3.38 -16.79
CA ALA A 120 11.82 -3.22 -18.20
C ALA A 120 10.69 -2.56 -19.00
N ARG A 121 9.44 -3.01 -18.84
CA ARG A 121 8.26 -2.38 -19.50
C ARG A 121 8.10 -0.91 -19.11
N LEU A 122 8.28 -0.56 -17.84
CA LEU A 122 8.25 0.85 -17.41
C LEU A 122 9.35 1.68 -18.05
N ARG A 123 10.56 1.12 -18.19
CA ARG A 123 11.66 1.79 -18.90
C ARG A 123 11.32 2.03 -20.36
N THR A 124 10.80 1.01 -21.06
CA THR A 124 10.39 1.14 -22.46
C THR A 124 9.29 2.19 -22.62
N TYR A 125 8.28 2.16 -21.77
CA TYR A 125 7.20 3.15 -21.76
C TYR A 125 7.73 4.59 -21.65
N LEU A 126 8.63 4.84 -20.69
CA LEU A 126 9.20 6.17 -20.49
C LEU A 126 10.11 6.61 -21.65
N LYS A 127 10.89 5.68 -22.24
CA LYS A 127 11.73 5.97 -23.40
C LYS A 127 10.90 6.36 -24.63
N VAL A 128 9.81 5.62 -24.91
CA VAL A 128 8.91 5.93 -26.03
C VAL A 128 8.27 7.32 -25.88
N ARG A 129 8.08 7.79 -24.63
CA ARG A 129 7.60 9.13 -24.32
C ARG A 129 8.67 10.21 -24.31
N GLY A 130 9.91 9.89 -24.72
CA GLY A 130 10.99 10.86 -24.83
C GLY A 130 11.65 11.26 -23.50
N TRP A 131 11.39 10.51 -22.41
CA TRP A 131 11.99 10.83 -21.12
C TRP A 131 13.45 10.40 -21.05
N SER A 132 14.36 11.35 -20.74
CA SER A 132 15.77 11.09 -20.41
C SER A 132 15.91 10.90 -18.90
N TYR A 133 16.34 9.70 -18.47
CA TYR A 133 16.45 9.38 -17.05
C TYR A 133 17.50 8.29 -16.79
N ARG A 134 18.07 8.31 -15.59
CA ARG A 134 18.83 7.17 -15.05
C ARG A 134 17.94 6.32 -14.17
N SER A 135 18.01 5.00 -14.34
CA SER A 135 17.21 4.06 -13.56
C SER A 135 18.09 3.05 -12.84
N ARG A 136 17.76 2.77 -11.58
CA ARG A 136 18.39 1.73 -10.79
C ARG A 136 17.31 0.85 -10.15
N LEU A 137 17.39 -0.45 -10.40
CA LEU A 137 16.57 -1.44 -9.70
C LEU A 137 17.38 -1.96 -8.52
N THR A 138 16.83 -1.89 -7.33
CA THR A 138 17.46 -2.35 -6.09
C THR A 138 16.42 -3.09 -5.25
N SER A 139 16.87 -3.77 -4.20
CA SER A 139 15.98 -4.38 -3.22
C SER A 139 16.32 -3.85 -1.83
N VAL A 140 15.30 -3.42 -1.11
CA VAL A 140 15.44 -2.88 0.26
C VAL A 140 14.94 -3.94 1.23
N PRO A 141 15.62 -4.16 2.37
CA PRO A 141 15.12 -5.07 3.39
C PRO A 141 13.77 -4.57 3.91
N PHE A 142 12.84 -5.48 4.06
CA PHE A 142 11.52 -5.17 4.56
C PHE A 142 11.53 -5.25 6.08
N ARG A 143 11.38 -4.13 6.76
CA ARG A 143 11.42 -4.05 8.22
C ARG A 143 10.29 -4.87 8.83
N ASP A 144 10.56 -5.59 9.91
CA ASP A 144 9.59 -6.46 10.57
C ASP A 144 8.35 -5.69 11.05
N SER A 145 8.52 -4.46 11.52
CA SER A 145 7.41 -3.59 11.90
C SER A 145 6.49 -3.25 10.70
N ALA A 146 7.06 -2.92 9.55
CA ALA A 146 6.28 -2.64 8.34
C ALA A 146 5.61 -3.91 7.81
N ARG A 147 6.24 -5.06 7.98
CA ARG A 147 5.70 -6.38 7.65
C ARG A 147 4.51 -6.73 8.53
N ALA A 148 4.63 -6.51 9.84
CA ALA A 148 3.54 -6.72 10.80
C ALA A 148 2.34 -5.80 10.51
N LEU A 149 2.58 -4.50 10.25
CA LEU A 149 1.54 -3.55 9.86
C LEU A 149 0.82 -3.99 8.58
N MET A 150 1.54 -4.43 7.57
CA MET A 150 0.94 -4.94 6.34
C MET A 150 0.11 -6.22 6.57
N GLN A 151 0.55 -7.10 7.46
CA GLN A 151 -0.22 -8.29 7.85
C GLN A 151 -1.54 -7.90 8.52
N LEU A 152 -1.49 -6.96 9.45
CA LEU A 152 -2.68 -6.43 10.12
C LEU A 152 -3.61 -5.73 9.11
N GLU A 153 -3.06 -4.95 8.20
CA GLU A 153 -3.83 -4.30 7.15
C GLU A 153 -4.52 -5.33 6.24
N ILE A 154 -3.84 -6.38 5.81
CA ILE A 154 -4.44 -7.46 5.02
C ILE A 154 -5.52 -8.18 5.83
N LEU A 155 -5.28 -8.43 7.11
CA LEU A 155 -6.23 -9.08 7.99
C LEU A 155 -7.53 -8.25 8.12
N PHE A 156 -7.43 -7.01 8.53
CA PHE A 156 -8.62 -6.17 8.81
C PHE A 156 -9.35 -5.70 7.56
N ARG A 157 -8.63 -5.43 6.45
CA ARG A 157 -9.27 -4.96 5.21
C ARG A 157 -9.77 -6.09 4.32
N GLN A 158 -9.08 -7.24 4.31
CA GLN A 158 -9.38 -8.35 3.39
C GLN A 158 -9.85 -9.62 4.10
N TRP A 159 -9.84 -9.64 5.42
CA TRP A 159 -10.20 -10.78 6.26
C TRP A 159 -9.42 -12.04 5.87
N ARG A 160 -8.14 -11.85 5.56
CA ARG A 160 -7.23 -12.92 5.18
C ARG A 160 -5.94 -12.77 5.96
N TRP A 161 -5.48 -13.87 6.53
CA TRP A 161 -4.16 -13.94 7.11
C TRP A 161 -3.15 -14.32 6.04
N ARG A 162 -2.28 -13.39 5.67
CA ARG A 162 -1.18 -13.64 4.74
C ARG A 162 0.05 -12.90 5.19
N CYS A 163 1.16 -13.67 5.28
CA CYS A 163 2.48 -13.10 5.49
C CYS A 163 3.07 -12.68 4.13
N PRO A 164 3.60 -11.48 3.99
CA PRO A 164 4.37 -11.11 2.81
C PRO A 164 5.53 -12.08 2.63
N SER A 165 5.60 -12.75 1.49
CA SER A 165 6.54 -13.85 1.23
C SER A 165 7.98 -13.41 1.01
N ARG A 166 8.23 -12.11 0.86
CA ARG A 166 9.56 -11.59 0.52
C ARG A 166 10.17 -10.83 1.68
N ALA A 167 11.35 -11.27 2.10
CA ALA A 167 12.17 -10.55 3.08
C ALA A 167 12.75 -9.22 2.50
N ARG A 168 12.76 -9.09 1.17
CA ARG A 168 13.28 -7.91 0.47
C ARG A 168 12.23 -7.36 -0.50
N TRP A 169 12.12 -6.04 -0.51
CA TRP A 169 11.17 -5.31 -1.33
C TRP A 169 11.85 -4.72 -2.56
N PRO A 170 11.41 -5.06 -3.78
CA PRO A 170 11.99 -4.48 -4.98
C PRO A 170 11.60 -3.01 -5.13
N VAL A 171 12.59 -2.18 -5.39
CA VAL A 171 12.46 -0.72 -5.51
C VAL A 171 13.17 -0.27 -6.77
N MET A 172 12.50 0.52 -7.58
CA MET A 172 13.07 1.17 -8.75
C MET A 172 13.23 2.66 -8.49
N LEU A 173 14.44 3.14 -8.61
CA LEU A 173 14.79 4.56 -8.53
C LEU A 173 14.89 5.12 -9.95
N LEU A 174 14.25 6.25 -10.18
CA LEU A 174 14.28 6.98 -11.44
C LEU A 174 14.70 8.42 -11.14
N LYS A 175 15.75 8.88 -11.81
CA LYS A 175 16.22 10.27 -11.72
C LYS A 175 16.25 10.85 -13.11
N LYS A 176 15.56 11.96 -13.34
CA LYS A 176 15.63 12.71 -14.59
C LYS A 176 17.10 13.09 -14.84
N THR A 177 17.58 12.82 -16.02
CA THR A 177 18.89 13.31 -16.45
C THR A 177 18.65 14.74 -16.98
N SER A 178 19.27 15.74 -16.38
CA SER A 178 19.40 17.03 -17.06
C SER A 178 20.17 16.76 -18.33
N GLU A 179 19.66 17.17 -19.48
CA GLU A 179 20.46 17.20 -20.70
C GLU A 179 21.76 17.95 -20.41
N PRO A 180 22.91 17.45 -20.86
CA PRO A 180 24.09 18.30 -20.88
C PRO A 180 23.74 19.51 -21.75
N GLU A 181 23.82 20.68 -21.16
CA GLU A 181 23.84 21.93 -21.93
C GLU A 181 24.87 21.73 -23.05
N LYS A 182 24.37 21.79 -24.29
CA LYS A 182 25.20 21.80 -25.49
C LYS A 182 25.87 23.16 -25.61
#